data_50695eedea941a671bcece5067d0b147
#
_entry.id   50695eedea941a671bcece5067d0b147
#
_cell.length_a   1.000
_cell.length_b   1.000
_cell.length_c   1.000
_cell.angle_alpha   90.00
_cell.angle_beta   90.00
_cell.angle_gamma   90.00
#
_symmetry.space_group_name_H-M   'P 1'
#
loop_
_entity.id
_entity.type
_entity.pdbx_description
1 polymer ?
#
loop_
_entity_poly.entity_id
_entity_poly.type
_entity_poly.pdbx_seq_one_letter_code
_entity_poly.pdbx_strand_id
1 'polypeptide(L)'
;MARLGMVIDTRRCVGCMDCVVACKTENQTPEGMNRDWITYATNGRYPHLSMTIRSERCNHCDNPPCVTCCPTGASHVHEWGGVVLVTKEECIGCKACLASCPYDARYVHPEGYADKCTFCIHRVEEGQDPACVSVCPTHCMHFGDLDDLESEVSRLLASRRHHAVLPEAGTKPRIFYLE
;
A
#
# COMPACT_ATOMS: atom_id res chain seq x y z
N MET A 1 -9.30 -6.57 -17.14
CA MET A 1 -9.71 -5.95 -15.87
C MET A 1 -8.53 -5.12 -15.40
N ALA A 2 -8.76 -3.92 -14.87
CA ALA A 2 -7.68 -3.09 -14.36
C ALA A 2 -6.90 -3.81 -13.24
N ARG A 3 -5.59 -3.63 -13.19
CA ARG A 3 -4.71 -4.13 -12.12
C ARG A 3 -4.08 -2.92 -11.42
N LEU A 4 -4.83 -2.38 -10.45
CA LEU A 4 -4.43 -1.16 -9.75
C LEU A 4 -3.18 -1.39 -8.90
N GLY A 5 -2.26 -0.44 -8.97
CA GLY A 5 -1.01 -0.46 -8.22
C GLY A 5 -0.43 0.93 -8.02
N MET A 6 0.69 1.00 -7.32
CA MET A 6 1.35 2.25 -6.97
C MET A 6 2.85 2.18 -7.25
N VAL A 7 3.40 3.29 -7.73
CA VAL A 7 4.84 3.48 -7.92
C VAL A 7 5.29 4.65 -7.06
N ILE A 8 6.34 4.47 -6.27
CA ILE A 8 6.85 5.47 -5.34
C ILE A 8 8.30 5.79 -5.67
N ASP A 9 8.58 7.04 -6.01
CA ASP A 9 9.95 7.52 -6.24
C ASP A 9 10.62 7.86 -4.91
N THR A 10 11.48 6.96 -4.43
CA THR A 10 12.17 7.12 -3.14
C THR A 10 13.14 8.29 -3.11
N ARG A 11 13.64 8.74 -4.28
CA ARG A 11 14.54 9.90 -4.37
C ARG A 11 13.82 11.24 -4.16
N ARG A 12 12.51 11.25 -4.40
CA ARG A 12 11.66 12.43 -4.24
C ARG A 12 10.95 12.47 -2.88
N CYS A 13 10.85 11.34 -2.20
CA CYS A 13 10.22 11.26 -0.89
C CYS A 13 11.06 11.97 0.16
N VAL A 14 10.49 12.96 0.84
CA VAL A 14 11.15 13.75 1.90
C VAL A 14 10.70 13.38 3.31
N GLY A 15 9.82 12.37 3.46
CA GLY A 15 9.34 11.90 4.76
C GLY A 15 8.45 12.89 5.51
N CYS A 16 7.75 13.79 4.79
CA CYS A 16 6.90 14.84 5.39
C CYS A 16 5.68 14.31 6.18
N MET A 17 5.31 13.03 5.98
CA MET A 17 4.14 12.36 6.58
C MET A 17 2.77 12.88 6.11
N ASP A 18 2.67 13.76 5.13
CA ASP A 18 1.38 14.24 4.61
C ASP A 18 0.49 13.10 4.13
N CYS A 19 1.09 12.07 3.49
CA CYS A 19 0.38 10.86 3.08
C CYS A 19 -0.24 10.11 4.27
N VAL A 20 0.46 10.04 5.41
CA VAL A 20 -0.01 9.38 6.63
C VAL A 20 -1.19 10.16 7.23
N VAL A 21 -1.07 11.48 7.33
CA VAL A 21 -2.11 12.37 7.87
C VAL A 21 -3.35 12.33 6.96
N ALA A 22 -3.16 12.48 5.65
CA ALA A 22 -4.27 12.42 4.70
C ALA A 22 -4.99 11.06 4.73
N CYS A 23 -4.24 9.96 4.83
CA CYS A 23 -4.82 8.62 4.95
C CYS A 23 -5.67 8.49 6.22
N LYS A 24 -5.18 9.04 7.36
CA LYS A 24 -5.92 9.02 8.63
C LYS A 24 -7.21 9.83 8.55
N THR A 25 -7.15 11.01 7.98
CA THR A 25 -8.31 11.90 7.83
C THR A 25 -9.36 11.31 6.89
N GLU A 26 -8.92 10.86 5.71
CA GLU A 26 -9.80 10.29 4.68
C GLU A 26 -10.53 9.04 5.16
N ASN A 27 -9.79 8.15 5.84
CA ASN A 27 -10.31 6.83 6.22
C ASN A 27 -10.71 6.75 7.69
N GLN A 28 -10.74 7.86 8.41
CA GLN A 28 -11.09 7.93 9.85
C GLN A 28 -10.34 6.88 10.68
N THR A 29 -9.03 6.71 10.38
CA THR A 29 -8.21 5.70 11.04
C THR A 29 -8.09 6.01 12.53
N PRO A 30 -8.35 5.05 13.44
CA PRO A 30 -8.33 5.28 14.88
C PRO A 30 -7.00 5.82 15.39
N GLU A 31 -7.04 6.50 16.53
CA GLU A 31 -5.84 6.97 17.22
C GLU A 31 -4.88 5.82 17.50
N GLY A 32 -3.58 6.06 17.32
CA GLY A 32 -2.53 5.05 17.49
C GLY A 32 -2.40 4.04 16.33
N MET A 33 -3.36 4.00 15.38
CA MET A 33 -3.33 3.08 14.24
C MET A 33 -2.95 3.81 12.95
N ASN A 34 -2.31 3.12 12.01
CA ASN A 34 -1.92 3.67 10.72
C ASN A 34 -2.18 2.66 9.60
N ARG A 35 -2.69 3.14 8.45
CA ARG A 35 -2.79 2.38 7.20
C ARG A 35 -1.60 2.63 6.27
N ASP A 36 -0.85 3.69 6.55
CA ASP A 36 0.32 4.18 5.82
C ASP A 36 1.37 4.65 6.83
N TRP A 37 2.65 4.41 6.59
CA TRP A 37 3.75 4.82 7.47
C TRP A 37 5.02 5.12 6.67
N ILE A 38 5.95 5.84 7.28
CA ILE A 38 7.24 6.16 6.69
C ILE A 38 8.32 5.33 7.37
N THR A 39 9.18 4.71 6.56
CA THR A 39 10.38 4.02 7.03
C THR A 39 11.63 4.78 6.63
N TYR A 40 12.63 4.74 7.50
CA TYR A 40 13.94 5.34 7.30
C TYR A 40 15.00 4.26 7.42
N ALA A 41 15.81 4.07 6.38
CA ALA A 41 16.92 3.14 6.38
C ALA A 41 18.23 3.90 6.14
N THR A 42 19.12 3.87 7.13
CA THR A 42 20.46 4.45 7.01
C THR A 42 21.46 3.37 6.60
N ASN A 43 22.21 3.60 5.54
CA ASN A 43 23.18 2.68 5.00
C ASN A 43 24.59 3.31 4.99
N GLY A 44 25.63 2.45 5.06
CA GLY A 44 27.02 2.86 4.98
C GLY A 44 27.67 3.11 6.35
N ARG A 45 28.87 3.68 6.32
CA ARG A 45 29.65 4.09 7.51
C ARG A 45 30.17 5.51 7.30
N TYR A 46 30.24 6.24 8.39
CA TYR A 46 30.82 7.60 8.35
C TYR A 46 32.22 7.59 7.69
N PRO A 47 32.53 8.52 6.78
CA PRO A 47 31.71 9.66 6.33
C PRO A 47 30.76 9.34 5.15
N HIS A 48 30.69 8.11 4.67
CA HIS A 48 29.89 7.68 3.51
C HIS A 48 28.54 7.11 3.96
N LEU A 49 27.64 7.97 4.39
CA LEU A 49 26.30 7.62 4.81
C LEU A 49 25.28 7.99 3.73
N SER A 50 24.28 7.12 3.56
CA SER A 50 23.08 7.41 2.77
C SER A 50 21.82 7.04 3.55
N MET A 51 20.72 7.73 3.29
CA MET A 51 19.42 7.44 3.89
C MET A 51 18.39 7.24 2.79
N THR A 52 17.62 6.16 2.91
CA THR A 52 16.47 5.89 2.06
C THR A 52 15.20 6.12 2.87
N ILE A 53 14.27 6.89 2.32
CA ILE A 53 12.96 7.18 2.92
C ILE A 53 11.90 6.51 2.05
N ARG A 54 11.03 5.70 2.67
CA ARG A 54 9.94 5.03 1.95
C ARG A 54 8.62 5.24 2.66
N SER A 55 7.58 5.52 1.89
CA SER A 55 6.19 5.45 2.35
C SER A 55 5.68 4.04 2.09
N GLU A 56 5.27 3.35 3.14
CA GLU A 56 4.86 1.94 3.11
C GLU A 56 3.40 1.77 3.55
N ARG A 57 2.75 0.74 3.01
CA ARG A 57 1.34 0.39 3.26
C ARG A 57 1.06 -1.03 2.80
N CYS A 58 -0.22 -1.46 2.84
CA CYS A 58 -0.61 -2.74 2.25
C CYS A 58 -0.24 -2.79 0.75
N ASN A 59 0.44 -3.86 0.35
CA ASN A 59 0.94 -4.05 -1.02
C ASN A 59 -0.11 -4.55 -2.01
N HIS A 60 -1.35 -4.79 -1.61
CA HIS A 60 -2.44 -5.31 -2.47
C HIS A 60 -1.98 -6.43 -3.41
N CYS A 61 -1.31 -7.43 -2.84
CA CYS A 61 -0.63 -8.52 -3.53
C CYS A 61 -1.53 -9.26 -4.54
N ASP A 62 -0.96 -9.72 -5.68
CA ASP A 62 -1.67 -10.60 -6.62
C ASP A 62 -1.85 -12.01 -6.04
N ASN A 63 -0.94 -12.44 -5.15
CA ASN A 63 -1.05 -13.69 -4.41
C ASN A 63 -1.16 -13.38 -2.90
N PRO A 64 -2.35 -12.96 -2.40
CA PRO A 64 -2.50 -12.41 -1.06
C PRO A 64 -2.70 -13.53 -0.01
N PRO A 65 -1.69 -13.86 0.83
CA PRO A 65 -1.84 -14.89 1.87
C PRO A 65 -2.92 -14.55 2.88
N CYS A 66 -3.15 -13.25 3.10
CA CYS A 66 -4.19 -12.76 4.00
C CYS A 66 -5.63 -12.98 3.50
N VAL A 67 -5.83 -13.25 2.22
CA VAL A 67 -7.12 -13.69 1.66
C VAL A 67 -7.24 -15.20 1.81
N THR A 68 -6.19 -15.94 1.42
CA THR A 68 -6.19 -17.41 1.47
C THR A 68 -6.42 -17.96 2.90
N CYS A 69 -5.90 -17.27 3.92
CA CYS A 69 -6.05 -17.70 5.31
C CYS A 69 -7.35 -17.25 5.99
N CYS A 70 -8.21 -16.46 5.31
CA CYS A 70 -9.40 -15.91 5.93
C CYS A 70 -10.52 -16.95 6.00
N PRO A 71 -10.95 -17.40 7.20
CA PRO A 71 -11.93 -18.49 7.33
C PRO A 71 -13.35 -18.08 6.93
N THR A 72 -13.66 -16.78 6.98
CA THR A 72 -15.00 -16.25 6.66
C THR A 72 -15.09 -15.62 5.27
N GLY A 73 -13.94 -15.49 4.55
CA GLY A 73 -13.90 -14.75 3.29
C GLY A 73 -13.94 -13.23 3.44
N ALA A 74 -14.02 -12.70 4.66
CA ALA A 74 -14.05 -11.25 4.92
C ALA A 74 -12.86 -10.52 4.27
N SER A 75 -11.67 -11.12 4.26
CA SER A 75 -10.54 -10.62 3.46
C SER A 75 -10.64 -11.20 2.06
N HIS A 76 -10.83 -10.36 1.06
CA HIS A 76 -11.09 -10.77 -0.33
C HIS A 76 -10.36 -9.86 -1.32
N VAL A 77 -10.33 -10.29 -2.58
CA VAL A 77 -9.88 -9.47 -3.71
C VAL A 77 -11.11 -8.86 -4.37
N HIS A 78 -11.14 -7.55 -4.47
CA HIS A 78 -12.22 -6.82 -5.13
C HIS A 78 -12.22 -7.10 -6.63
N GLU A 79 -13.39 -7.31 -7.23
CA GLU A 79 -13.52 -7.68 -8.66
C GLU A 79 -12.94 -6.62 -9.58
N TRP A 80 -13.20 -5.35 -9.28
CA TRP A 80 -12.61 -4.26 -10.02
C TRP A 80 -11.26 -3.85 -9.40
N GLY A 81 -10.23 -3.70 -10.25
CA GLY A 81 -8.89 -3.26 -9.85
C GLY A 81 -8.05 -4.27 -9.07
N GLY A 82 -8.65 -5.41 -8.65
CA GLY A 82 -7.96 -6.46 -7.89
C GLY A 82 -7.44 -6.01 -6.53
N VAL A 83 -8.03 -4.98 -5.94
CA VAL A 83 -7.65 -4.43 -4.65
C VAL A 83 -8.03 -5.40 -3.53
N VAL A 84 -7.11 -5.71 -2.62
CA VAL A 84 -7.44 -6.54 -1.46
C VAL A 84 -8.22 -5.70 -0.45
N LEU A 85 -9.41 -6.15 -0.06
CA LEU A 85 -10.30 -5.48 0.90
C LEU A 85 -10.62 -6.37 2.11
N VAL A 86 -11.34 -5.80 3.06
CA VAL A 86 -11.91 -6.51 4.23
C VAL A 86 -13.35 -6.02 4.42
N THR A 87 -14.31 -6.94 4.36
CA THR A 87 -15.71 -6.68 4.74
C THR A 87 -15.79 -6.77 6.26
N LYS A 88 -16.04 -5.65 6.93
CA LYS A 88 -16.01 -5.59 8.40
C LYS A 88 -17.09 -6.45 9.05
N GLU A 89 -18.26 -6.52 8.43
CA GLU A 89 -19.44 -7.26 8.89
C GLU A 89 -19.21 -8.79 8.91
N GLU A 90 -18.33 -9.29 8.03
CA GLU A 90 -17.97 -10.69 7.91
C GLU A 90 -16.73 -11.06 8.76
N CYS A 91 -15.99 -10.04 9.24
CA CYS A 91 -14.75 -10.23 9.93
C CYS A 91 -14.98 -10.63 11.40
N ILE A 92 -14.54 -11.81 11.79
CA ILE A 92 -14.64 -12.33 13.15
C ILE A 92 -13.44 -11.96 14.06
N GLY A 93 -12.53 -11.12 13.60
CA GLY A 93 -11.38 -10.67 14.38
C GLY A 93 -10.34 -11.75 14.73
N CYS A 94 -10.29 -12.87 14.01
CA CYS A 94 -9.41 -14.01 14.32
C CYS A 94 -7.91 -13.74 14.17
N LYS A 95 -7.52 -12.60 13.56
CA LYS A 95 -6.13 -12.13 13.34
C LYS A 95 -5.26 -13.01 12.42
N ALA A 96 -5.78 -14.07 11.80
CA ALA A 96 -5.02 -14.93 10.92
C ALA A 96 -4.36 -14.12 9.76
N CYS A 97 -5.08 -13.15 9.20
CA CYS A 97 -4.58 -12.28 8.14
C CYS A 97 -3.49 -11.30 8.59
N LEU A 98 -3.40 -10.96 9.88
CA LEU A 98 -2.29 -10.18 10.44
C LEU A 98 -1.03 -11.07 10.48
N ALA A 99 -1.16 -12.27 11.06
CA ALA A 99 -0.05 -13.21 11.16
C ALA A 99 0.51 -13.68 9.82
N SER A 100 -0.34 -13.74 8.77
CA SER A 100 0.06 -14.16 7.43
C SER A 100 0.69 -13.07 6.57
N CYS A 101 0.56 -11.79 6.97
CA CYS A 101 1.05 -10.66 6.17
C CYS A 101 2.56 -10.46 6.38
N PRO A 102 3.42 -10.66 5.36
CA PRO A 102 4.86 -10.48 5.54
C PRO A 102 5.28 -9.00 5.67
N TYR A 103 4.35 -8.08 5.41
CA TYR A 103 4.60 -6.62 5.44
C TYR A 103 4.09 -5.94 6.70
N ASP A 104 3.48 -6.68 7.63
CA ASP A 104 2.82 -6.14 8.82
C ASP A 104 1.82 -4.99 8.53
N ALA A 105 1.13 -5.09 7.39
CA ALA A 105 0.30 -4.02 6.84
C ALA A 105 -1.17 -4.08 7.29
N ARG A 106 -1.44 -4.72 8.44
CA ARG A 106 -2.78 -4.87 8.99
C ARG A 106 -2.78 -4.62 10.50
N TYR A 107 -3.87 -4.09 11.00
CA TYR A 107 -4.11 -3.94 12.43
C TYR A 107 -5.54 -4.38 12.79
N VAL A 108 -5.82 -4.51 14.07
CA VAL A 108 -7.18 -4.75 14.57
C VAL A 108 -7.81 -3.41 14.90
N HIS A 109 -8.90 -3.07 14.22
CA HIS A 109 -9.70 -1.89 14.53
C HIS A 109 -10.32 -2.03 15.94
N PRO A 110 -10.53 -0.94 16.70
CA PRO A 110 -11.19 -1.01 18.01
C PRO A 110 -12.55 -1.69 18.00
N GLU A 111 -13.26 -1.67 16.87
CA GLU A 111 -14.53 -2.38 16.66
C GLU A 111 -14.36 -3.90 16.44
N GLY A 112 -13.13 -4.43 16.49
CA GLY A 112 -12.86 -5.87 16.48
C GLY A 112 -12.58 -6.51 15.13
N TYR A 113 -12.60 -5.76 14.03
CA TYR A 113 -12.25 -6.28 12.68
C TYR A 113 -10.83 -5.93 12.26
N ALA A 114 -10.30 -6.66 11.28
CA ALA A 114 -9.00 -6.35 10.68
C ALA A 114 -9.12 -5.17 9.69
N ASP A 115 -8.23 -4.20 9.80
CA ASP A 115 -8.21 -3.05 8.90
C ASP A 115 -6.83 -2.84 8.26
N LYS A 116 -6.80 -2.09 7.14
CA LYS A 116 -5.61 -1.79 6.33
C LYS A 116 -5.90 -0.78 5.24
N CYS A 117 -4.86 -0.38 4.50
CA CYS A 117 -5.02 0.42 3.28
C CYS A 117 -6.00 -0.24 2.28
N THR A 118 -6.87 0.55 1.68
CA THR A 118 -7.87 0.14 0.68
C THR A 118 -7.59 0.74 -0.70
N PHE A 119 -6.43 1.40 -0.92
CA PHE A 119 -6.17 2.28 -2.06
C PHE A 119 -7.23 3.38 -2.22
N CYS A 120 -7.95 3.70 -1.13
CA CYS A 120 -9.09 4.63 -1.18
C CYS A 120 -10.08 4.29 -2.30
N ILE A 121 -10.48 3.00 -2.39
CA ILE A 121 -11.29 2.49 -3.51
C ILE A 121 -12.52 3.35 -3.77
N HIS A 122 -13.16 3.88 -2.71
CA HIS A 122 -14.30 4.78 -2.80
C HIS A 122 -14.01 6.05 -3.62
N ARG A 123 -12.77 6.61 -3.53
CA ARG A 123 -12.34 7.76 -4.34
C ARG A 123 -12.00 7.34 -5.76
N VAL A 124 -11.32 6.20 -5.88
CA VAL A 124 -10.82 5.69 -7.17
C VAL A 124 -11.99 5.30 -8.09
N GLU A 125 -13.07 4.76 -7.55
CA GLU A 125 -14.32 4.48 -8.29
C GLU A 125 -14.99 5.75 -8.81
N GLU A 126 -14.77 6.88 -8.15
CA GLU A 126 -15.21 8.22 -8.59
C GLU A 126 -14.21 8.91 -9.55
N GLY A 127 -13.14 8.22 -9.95
CA GLY A 127 -12.10 8.75 -10.84
C GLY A 127 -11.12 9.70 -10.16
N GLN A 128 -11.03 9.66 -8.83
CA GLN A 128 -10.09 10.44 -8.04
C GLN A 128 -8.87 9.61 -7.63
N ASP A 129 -7.75 10.26 -7.41
CA ASP A 129 -6.58 9.60 -6.83
C ASP A 129 -6.78 9.25 -5.35
N PRO A 130 -6.08 8.20 -4.84
CA PRO A 130 -5.99 7.96 -3.41
C PRO A 130 -5.53 9.22 -2.66
N ALA A 131 -6.08 9.47 -1.47
CA ALA A 131 -5.80 10.68 -0.71
C ALA A 131 -4.30 10.93 -0.48
N CYS A 132 -3.51 9.88 -0.22
CA CYS A 132 -2.06 9.98 -0.04
C CYS A 132 -1.31 10.41 -1.32
N VAL A 133 -1.82 10.07 -2.49
CA VAL A 133 -1.26 10.52 -3.79
C VAL A 133 -1.56 11.99 -4.01
N SER A 134 -2.83 12.38 -3.82
CA SER A 134 -3.32 13.74 -4.06
C SER A 134 -2.58 14.80 -3.23
N VAL A 135 -2.17 14.48 -2.00
CA VAL A 135 -1.54 15.44 -1.09
C VAL A 135 -0.01 15.46 -1.14
N CYS A 136 0.62 14.56 -1.90
CA CYS A 136 2.07 14.42 -1.89
C CYS A 136 2.77 15.68 -2.47
N PRO A 137 3.47 16.49 -1.66
CA PRO A 137 4.01 17.79 -2.12
C PRO A 137 5.17 17.63 -3.12
N THR A 138 5.83 16.48 -3.10
CA THR A 138 6.93 16.17 -4.03
C THR A 138 6.48 15.36 -5.23
N HIS A 139 5.17 15.00 -5.30
CA HIS A 139 4.64 14.12 -6.35
C HIS A 139 5.49 12.85 -6.53
N CYS A 140 5.89 12.23 -5.42
CA CYS A 140 6.69 11.01 -5.47
C CYS A 140 5.85 9.75 -5.57
N MET A 141 4.52 9.84 -5.44
CA MET A 141 3.59 8.72 -5.51
C MET A 141 2.76 8.80 -6.78
N HIS A 142 2.73 7.71 -7.53
CA HIS A 142 1.96 7.56 -8.75
C HIS A 142 1.03 6.36 -8.59
N PHE A 143 -0.22 6.49 -8.98
CA PHE A 143 -1.24 5.46 -8.86
C PHE A 143 -1.90 5.21 -10.21
N GLY A 144 -2.24 3.97 -10.54
CA GLY A 144 -2.91 3.66 -11.79
C GLY A 144 -2.97 2.18 -12.11
N ASP A 145 -3.42 1.86 -13.32
CA ASP A 145 -3.47 0.51 -13.84
C ASP A 145 -2.08 0.06 -14.32
N LEU A 146 -1.57 -1.02 -13.74
CA LEU A 146 -0.27 -1.60 -14.08
C LEU A 146 -0.27 -2.34 -15.44
N ASP A 147 -1.44 -2.69 -15.94
CA ASP A 147 -1.59 -3.42 -17.20
C ASP A 147 -1.95 -2.49 -18.38
N ASP A 148 -2.28 -1.23 -18.11
CA ASP A 148 -2.44 -0.20 -19.13
C ASP A 148 -1.07 0.41 -19.49
N LEU A 149 -0.58 0.14 -20.70
CA LEU A 149 0.72 0.63 -21.20
C LEU A 149 0.80 2.16 -21.29
N GLU A 150 -0.35 2.83 -21.42
CA GLU A 150 -0.42 4.29 -21.47
C GLU A 150 -0.48 4.94 -20.09
N SER A 151 -0.67 4.14 -19.03
CA SER A 151 -0.68 4.64 -17.66
C SER A 151 0.70 5.18 -17.25
N GLU A 152 0.71 6.19 -16.38
CA GLU A 152 1.96 6.75 -15.87
C GLU A 152 2.77 5.70 -15.09
N VAL A 153 2.11 4.86 -14.30
CA VAL A 153 2.78 3.81 -13.50
C VAL A 153 3.48 2.80 -14.39
N SER A 154 2.85 2.34 -15.47
CA SER A 154 3.45 1.40 -16.42
C SER A 154 4.65 1.99 -17.14
N ARG A 155 4.54 3.26 -17.59
CA ARG A 155 5.66 3.98 -18.22
C ARG A 155 6.85 4.17 -17.28
N LEU A 156 6.61 4.48 -16.02
CA LEU A 156 7.65 4.60 -15.00
C LEU A 156 8.35 3.26 -14.76
N LEU A 157 7.60 2.17 -14.62
CA LEU A 157 8.17 0.82 -14.43
C LEU A 157 8.96 0.34 -15.65
N ALA A 158 8.54 0.68 -16.86
CA ALA A 158 9.26 0.33 -18.08
C ALA A 158 10.57 1.12 -18.25
N SER A 159 10.63 2.35 -17.76
CA SER A 159 11.75 3.28 -18.01
C SER A 159 12.77 3.40 -16.89
N ARG A 160 12.43 2.97 -15.66
CA ARG A 160 13.27 3.16 -14.47
C ARG A 160 13.49 1.86 -13.70
N ARG A 161 14.66 1.77 -13.06
CA ARG A 161 14.93 0.68 -12.11
C ARG A 161 13.96 0.78 -10.95
N HIS A 162 13.41 -0.37 -10.57
CA HIS A 162 12.45 -0.47 -9.48
C HIS A 162 12.57 -1.81 -8.77
N HIS A 163 12.08 -1.86 -7.56
CA HIS A 163 11.97 -3.08 -6.79
C HIS A 163 10.65 -3.11 -6.00
N ALA A 164 10.25 -4.29 -5.58
CA ALA A 164 9.20 -4.49 -4.61
C ALA A 164 9.79 -4.91 -3.25
N VAL A 165 9.10 -4.66 -2.16
CA VAL A 165 9.52 -5.10 -0.83
C VAL A 165 9.29 -6.61 -0.69
N LEU A 166 10.27 -7.35 -0.11
CA LEU A 166 10.21 -8.79 0.16
C LEU A 166 9.73 -9.63 -1.04
N PRO A 167 10.37 -9.54 -2.21
CA PRO A 167 9.95 -10.31 -3.38
C PRO A 167 10.03 -11.82 -3.15
N GLU A 168 10.93 -12.27 -2.26
CA GLU A 168 11.12 -13.66 -1.84
C GLU A 168 9.90 -14.26 -1.10
N ALA A 169 9.00 -13.42 -0.56
CA ALA A 169 7.77 -13.87 0.06
C ALA A 169 6.74 -14.44 -0.95
N GLY A 170 6.98 -14.29 -2.26
CA GLY A 170 6.15 -14.86 -3.32
C GLY A 170 4.74 -14.29 -3.44
N THR A 171 4.46 -13.19 -2.76
CA THR A 171 3.12 -12.58 -2.70
C THR A 171 2.75 -11.74 -3.92
N LYS A 172 3.73 -11.42 -4.79
CA LYS A 172 3.58 -10.54 -5.96
C LYS A 172 2.94 -9.19 -5.59
N PRO A 173 3.67 -8.32 -4.87
CA PRO A 173 3.17 -7.01 -4.46
C PRO A 173 2.92 -6.10 -5.66
N ARG A 174 1.96 -5.17 -5.50
CA ARG A 174 1.59 -4.16 -6.50
C ARG A 174 2.07 -2.76 -6.15
N ILE A 175 2.95 -2.64 -5.16
CA ILE A 175 3.66 -1.40 -4.86
C ILE A 175 5.11 -1.57 -5.24
N PHE A 176 5.60 -0.63 -6.04
CA PHE A 176 6.98 -0.62 -6.55
C PHE A 176 7.67 0.66 -6.12
N TYR A 177 8.96 0.55 -5.83
CA TYR A 177 9.82 1.66 -5.43
C TYR A 177 10.86 1.91 -6.51
N LEU A 178 10.90 3.15 -7.04
CA LEU A 178 11.93 3.58 -8.01
C LEU A 178 13.22 3.90 -7.29
N GLU A 179 14.34 3.56 -7.94
CA GLU A 179 15.72 3.81 -7.48
C GLU A 179 16.36 5.03 -8.17
#